data_1e4760ed51c6e04cd17a97b375bdf1ec
#
_entry.id   1e4760ed51c6e04cd17a97b375bdf1ec
#
_cell.length_a   1.000
_cell.length_b   1.000
_cell.length_c   1.000
_cell.angle_alpha   90.00
_cell.angle_beta   90.00
_cell.angle_gamma   90.00
#
_symmetry.space_group_name_H-M   'P 1'
#
loop_
_entity.id
_entity.type
_entity.pdbx_description
1 polymer ?
#
loop_
_entity_poly.entity_id
_entity_poly.type
_entity_poly.pdbx_seq_one_letter_code
_entity_poly.pdbx_strand_id
1 'polypeptide(L)'
;RAHETEPLAYDQVDLSASAEQEVANDLLVAVLYTEQEGQRQADVAERVNTAMAWALDLAKPAAGIKTQTLQYNTYPVYANNSTTISGWRARQSLRLEGRDAKAIGELIATLQEKLAVESVG
;
A
#
# COMPACT_ATOMS: atom_id res chain seq x y z
N ARG A 1 -35.20 -7.45 -12.93
CA ARG A 1 -35.52 -7.76 -12.90
C ARG A 1 -35.39 -7.49 -12.70
N ALA A 2 -35.36 -7.28 -13.21
CA ALA A 2 -35.59 -7.74 -13.08
C ALA A 2 -35.41 -7.51 -12.89
N HIS A 3 -35.18 -7.76 -13.35
CA HIS A 3 -35.34 -8.06 -13.42
C HIS A 3 -35.05 -7.60 -13.32
N GLU A 4 -34.84 -7.27 -13.47
CA GLU A 4 -35.00 -7.55 -13.49
C GLU A 4 -34.61 -7.23 -13.66
N THR A 5 -34.65 -6.92 -13.83
CA THR A 5 -34.66 -7.20 -13.97
C THR A 5 -34.25 -6.74 -14.16
N GLU A 6 -33.80 -6.65 -14.41
CA GLU A 6 -33.80 -6.84 -14.65
C GLU A 6 -33.30 -6.61 -14.85
N PRO A 7 -33.31 -6.08 -15.18
CA PRO A 7 -33.17 -6.42 -15.26
C PRO A 7 -32.67 -6.11 -15.42
N LEU A 8 -32.55 -5.68 -15.65
CA LEU A 8 -32.44 -6.05 -15.67
C LEU A 8 -31.90 -5.72 -15.86
N ALA A 9 -31.83 -5.45 -16.33
CA ALA A 9 -31.61 -5.76 -16.37
C ALA A 9 -31.18 -5.42 -16.23
N TYR A 10 -31.11 -5.32 -16.23
CA TYR A 10 -30.97 -5.72 -15.84
C TYR A 10 -30.39 -5.61 -16.03
N ASP A 11 -30.24 -5.29 -16.41
CA ASP A 11 -30.00 -5.78 -16.34
C ASP A 11 -29.21 -5.71 -16.73
N GLN A 12 -29.13 -5.55 -17.23
CA GLN A 12 -28.57 -5.89 -17.37
C GLN A 12 -27.90 -5.42 -17.41
N VAL A 13 -28.04 -5.24 -17.67
CA VAL A 13 -27.47 -5.17 -17.45
C VAL A 13 -27.05 -5.02 -17.23
N ASP A 14 -27.09 -5.15 -17.15
CA ASP A 14 -26.51 -5.29 -16.67
C ASP A 14 -26.23 -5.87 -15.97
N LEU A 15 -26.61 -6.67 -15.65
CA LEU A 15 -26.14 -7.36 -14.89
C LEU A 15 -24.79 -7.48 -14.46
N SER A 16 -24.09 -7.75 -14.77
CA SER A 16 -22.68 -7.67 -14.50
C SER A 16 -22.33 -6.36 -13.78
N ALA A 17 -22.93 -5.29 -14.12
CA ALA A 17 -22.72 -4.02 -13.40
C ALA A 17 -23.02 -4.15 -11.91
N SER A 18 -24.01 -4.91 -11.57
CA SER A 18 -24.39 -5.13 -10.19
C SER A 18 -23.28 -5.88 -9.42
N ALA A 19 -22.71 -6.91 -10.05
CA ALA A 19 -21.63 -7.67 -9.44
C ALA A 19 -20.38 -6.78 -9.25
N GLU A 20 -20.10 -5.92 -10.21
CA GLU A 20 -18.97 -5.01 -10.10
C GLU A 20 -19.16 -4.03 -8.95
N GLN A 21 -20.35 -3.54 -8.75
CA GLN A 21 -20.63 -2.63 -7.65
C GLN A 21 -20.43 -3.30 -6.30
N GLU A 22 -20.82 -4.55 -6.18
CA GLU A 22 -20.62 -5.30 -4.95
C GLU A 22 -19.13 -5.42 -4.63
N VAL A 23 -18.33 -5.77 -5.65
CA VAL A 23 -16.88 -5.88 -5.46
C VAL A 23 -16.28 -4.54 -5.06
N ALA A 24 -16.75 -3.45 -5.70
CA ALA A 24 -16.25 -2.12 -5.43
C ALA A 24 -16.57 -1.64 -4.01
N ASN A 25 -17.60 -2.22 -3.38
CA ASN A 25 -17.99 -1.85 -2.02
C ASN A 25 -17.23 -2.63 -0.95
N ASP A 26 -16.51 -3.68 -1.36
CA ASP A 26 -15.73 -4.45 -0.41
C ASP A 26 -14.55 -3.63 0.09
N LEU A 27 -14.22 -3.83 1.35
CA LEU A 27 -13.07 -3.17 1.95
C LEU A 27 -11.79 -3.79 1.39
N LEU A 28 -10.95 -2.93 0.86
CA LEU A 28 -9.65 -3.33 0.33
C LEU A 28 -8.55 -2.84 1.25
N VAL A 29 -7.57 -3.67 1.48
CA VAL A 29 -6.41 -3.34 2.31
C VAL A 29 -5.16 -3.60 1.50
N ALA A 30 -4.30 -2.61 1.41
CA ALA A 30 -3.01 -2.74 0.76
C ALA A 30 -1.92 -2.37 1.74
N VAL A 31 -0.82 -3.10 1.70
CA VAL A 31 0.35 -2.79 2.51
C VAL A 31 1.53 -2.63 1.58
N LEU A 32 2.18 -1.48 1.70
CA LEU A 32 3.40 -1.19 0.96
C LEU A 32 4.52 -0.96 1.98
N TYR A 33 5.75 -0.98 1.52
CA TYR A 33 6.87 -0.77 2.44
C TYR A 33 8.01 -0.05 1.73
N THR A 34 8.85 0.58 2.54
CA THR A 34 10.16 1.07 2.09
C THR A 34 11.21 0.36 2.93
N GLU A 35 12.28 -0.07 2.28
CA GLU A 35 13.41 -0.71 2.94
C GLU A 35 14.67 -0.06 2.44
N GLN A 36 15.53 0.34 3.35
CA GLN A 36 16.76 1.05 3.03
C GLN A 36 17.92 0.36 3.72
N GLU A 37 19.10 0.46 3.11
CA GLU A 37 20.31 -0.14 3.66
C GLU A 37 21.46 0.83 3.47
N GLY A 38 22.37 0.88 4.43
CA GLY A 38 23.52 1.75 4.36
C GLY A 38 24.46 1.47 5.52
N GLN A 39 25.61 2.14 5.51
CA GLN A 39 26.64 1.91 6.52
C GLN A 39 26.32 2.54 7.87
N ARG A 40 25.55 3.64 7.87
CA ARG A 40 25.24 4.39 9.09
C ARG A 40 23.76 4.29 9.38
N GLN A 41 23.45 3.90 10.61
CA GLN A 41 22.07 3.71 11.02
C GLN A 41 21.26 4.99 10.89
N ALA A 42 21.82 6.13 11.24
CA ALA A 42 21.11 7.41 11.15
C ALA A 42 20.73 7.77 9.72
N ASP A 43 21.63 7.49 8.77
CA ASP A 43 21.36 7.79 7.36
C ASP A 43 20.26 6.88 6.82
N VAL A 44 20.27 5.62 7.23
CA VAL A 44 19.25 4.66 6.82
C VAL A 44 17.89 5.07 7.34
N ALA A 45 17.83 5.45 8.62
CA ALA A 45 16.59 5.92 9.25
C ALA A 45 16.04 7.15 8.53
N GLU A 46 16.92 8.08 8.17
CA GLU A 46 16.51 9.30 7.47
C GLU A 46 15.90 8.97 6.12
N ARG A 47 16.49 8.02 5.37
CA ARG A 47 15.96 7.65 4.06
C ARG A 47 14.60 6.97 4.19
N VAL A 48 14.40 6.14 5.22
CA VAL A 48 13.09 5.54 5.46
C VAL A 48 12.06 6.63 5.78
N ASN A 49 12.43 7.57 6.66
CA ASN A 49 11.54 8.65 7.05
C ASN A 49 11.17 9.54 5.86
N THR A 50 12.14 9.83 5.01
CA THR A 50 11.90 10.67 3.82
C THR A 50 10.94 9.99 2.86
N ALA A 51 11.15 8.69 2.59
CA ALA A 51 10.27 7.94 1.70
C ALA A 51 8.86 7.86 2.28
N MET A 52 8.75 7.63 3.60
CA MET A 52 7.45 7.51 4.23
C MET A 52 6.71 8.85 4.27
N ALA A 53 7.43 9.95 4.52
CA ALA A 53 6.82 11.28 4.49
C ALA A 53 6.27 11.60 3.11
N TRP A 54 7.03 11.27 2.06
CA TRP A 54 6.58 11.46 0.69
C TRP A 54 5.30 10.65 0.43
N ALA A 55 5.26 9.40 0.89
CA ALA A 55 4.10 8.54 0.69
C ALA A 55 2.87 9.08 1.43
N LEU A 56 3.05 9.56 2.67
CA LEU A 56 1.95 10.09 3.45
C LEU A 56 1.39 11.37 2.85
N ASP A 57 2.26 12.22 2.29
CA ASP A 57 1.82 13.45 1.63
C ASP A 57 0.90 13.16 0.44
N LEU A 58 1.12 12.04 -0.23
CA LEU A 58 0.27 11.62 -1.35
C LEU A 58 -1.00 10.90 -0.87
N ALA A 59 -0.88 10.11 0.18
CA ALA A 59 -1.96 9.23 0.61
C ALA A 59 -3.00 9.90 1.49
N LYS A 60 -2.56 10.79 2.40
CA LYS A 60 -3.47 11.39 3.37
C LYS A 60 -4.59 12.21 2.75
N PRO A 61 -4.34 13.02 1.70
CA PRO A 61 -5.43 13.77 1.09
C PRO A 61 -6.37 12.95 0.23
N ALA A 62 -6.04 11.67 -0.04
CA ALA A 62 -6.88 10.85 -0.89
C ALA A 62 -8.20 10.53 -0.17
N ALA A 63 -9.30 11.01 -0.74
CA ALA A 63 -10.61 10.86 -0.14
C ALA A 63 -11.01 9.38 -0.06
N GLY A 64 -11.55 8.98 1.08
CA GLY A 64 -12.03 7.62 1.25
C GLY A 64 -10.96 6.56 1.48
N ILE A 65 -9.71 6.98 1.60
CA ILE A 65 -8.61 6.05 1.88
C ILE A 65 -8.01 6.38 3.23
N LYS A 66 -8.04 5.40 4.12
CA LYS A 66 -7.45 5.52 5.44
C LYS A 66 -6.01 5.04 5.38
N THR A 67 -5.09 5.83 5.91
CA THR A 67 -3.67 5.49 5.91
C THR A 67 -3.18 5.29 7.33
N GLN A 68 -2.26 4.35 7.50
CA GLN A 68 -1.68 4.05 8.80
C GLN A 68 -0.25 3.57 8.59
N THR A 69 0.70 4.22 9.26
CA THR A 69 2.07 3.71 9.28
C THR A 69 2.13 2.55 10.26
N LEU A 70 2.84 1.51 9.85
CA LEU A 70 3.04 0.34 10.68
C LEU A 70 4.43 0.37 11.30
N GLN A 71 4.83 -0.70 11.92
CA GLN A 71 6.02 -0.76 12.71
C GLN A 71 7.28 -0.45 11.90
N TYR A 72 8.16 0.37 12.47
CA TYR A 72 9.50 0.63 11.96
C TYR A 72 10.45 -0.39 12.58
N ASN A 73 11.20 -1.10 11.74
CA ASN A 73 12.17 -2.09 12.18
C ASN A 73 13.53 -1.73 11.63
N THR A 74 14.57 -1.89 12.48
CA THR A 74 15.94 -1.67 12.06
C THR A 74 16.79 -2.83 12.60
N TYR A 75 17.72 -3.29 11.79
CA TYR A 75 18.57 -4.41 12.18
C TYR A 75 19.92 -4.33 11.48
N PRO A 76 20.96 -4.90 12.11
CA PRO A 76 22.29 -4.85 11.53
C PRO A 76 22.45 -5.82 10.38
N VAL A 77 23.34 -5.46 9.45
CA VAL A 77 23.78 -6.34 8.38
C VAL A 77 25.21 -6.74 8.68
N TYR A 78 25.50 -8.03 8.62
CA TYR A 78 26.81 -8.55 8.99
C TYR A 78 27.64 -8.82 7.75
N ALA A 79 28.95 -8.62 7.88
CA ALA A 79 29.89 -9.00 6.83
C ALA A 79 29.85 -10.52 6.65
N ASN A 80 30.27 -10.99 5.48
CA ASN A 80 30.16 -12.40 5.11
C ASN A 80 30.67 -13.32 6.22
N ASN A 81 29.78 -14.21 6.71
CA ASN A 81 30.07 -15.22 7.69
C ASN A 81 30.81 -14.68 8.93
N SER A 82 30.48 -13.47 9.33
CA SER A 82 31.16 -12.74 10.39
C SER A 82 30.16 -12.23 11.40
N THR A 83 30.65 -11.89 12.60
CA THR A 83 29.87 -11.20 13.60
C THR A 83 30.07 -9.67 13.51
N THR A 84 30.87 -9.23 12.54
CA THR A 84 31.15 -7.81 12.36
C THR A 84 30.01 -7.14 11.59
N ILE A 85 29.48 -6.06 12.13
CA ILE A 85 28.43 -5.29 11.48
C ILE A 85 29.04 -4.50 10.33
N SER A 86 28.53 -4.73 9.11
CA SER A 86 28.98 -4.02 7.91
C SER A 86 28.03 -2.89 7.54
N GLY A 87 26.81 -2.87 8.09
CA GLY A 87 25.84 -1.86 7.76
C GLY A 87 24.56 -2.07 8.53
N TRP A 88 23.51 -1.33 8.12
CA TRP A 88 22.22 -1.35 8.77
C TRP A 88 21.13 -1.39 7.71
N ARG A 89 20.04 -2.03 8.05
CA ARG A 89 18.86 -2.11 7.21
C ARG A 89 17.64 -1.70 8.03
N ALA A 90 16.77 -0.89 7.44
CA ALA A 90 15.56 -0.46 8.11
C ALA A 90 14.39 -0.59 7.16
N ARG A 91 13.22 -0.89 7.72
CA ARG A 91 12.02 -1.13 6.94
C ARG A 91 10.83 -0.57 7.70
N GLN A 92 9.92 0.07 6.98
CA GLN A 92 8.65 0.51 7.54
C GLN A 92 7.57 0.30 6.50
N SER A 93 6.39 -0.12 6.96
CA SER A 93 5.26 -0.39 6.11
C SER A 93 4.19 0.67 6.27
N LEU A 94 3.37 0.81 5.23
CA LEU A 94 2.24 1.72 5.17
C LEU A 94 1.02 0.92 4.78
N ARG A 95 -0.05 1.03 5.58
CA ARG A 95 -1.30 0.34 5.32
C ARG A 95 -2.32 1.32 4.77
N LEU A 96 -2.94 0.94 3.67
CA LEU A 96 -4.01 1.71 3.02
C LEU A 96 -5.28 0.89 3.08
N GLU A 97 -6.39 1.56 3.35
CA GLU A 97 -7.66 0.89 3.52
C GLU A 97 -8.76 1.74 2.89
N GLY A 98 -9.61 1.13 2.08
CA GLY A 98 -10.70 1.86 1.45
C GLY A 98 -11.59 0.92 0.64
N ARG A 99 -12.67 1.49 0.09
CA ARG A 99 -13.65 0.71 -0.65
C ARG A 99 -13.68 1.03 -2.14
N ASP A 100 -12.92 2.03 -2.56
CA ASP A 100 -12.85 2.40 -3.97
C ASP A 100 -11.61 1.78 -4.59
N ALA A 101 -11.80 0.67 -5.29
CA ALA A 101 -10.70 -0.10 -5.87
C ALA A 101 -9.89 0.74 -6.87
N LYS A 102 -10.56 1.59 -7.63
CA LYS A 102 -9.86 2.41 -8.62
C LYS A 102 -8.98 3.44 -7.94
N ALA A 103 -9.49 4.11 -6.92
CA ALA A 103 -8.72 5.12 -6.20
C ALA A 103 -7.52 4.51 -5.50
N ILE A 104 -7.71 3.35 -4.86
CA ILE A 104 -6.61 2.66 -4.20
C ILE A 104 -5.57 2.21 -5.21
N GLY A 105 -6.02 1.66 -6.34
CA GLY A 105 -5.10 1.21 -7.39
C GLY A 105 -4.26 2.33 -7.97
N GLU A 106 -4.86 3.49 -8.18
CA GLU A 106 -4.13 4.66 -8.68
C GLU A 106 -3.11 5.15 -7.67
N LEU A 107 -3.49 5.17 -6.40
CA LEU A 107 -2.57 5.59 -5.34
C LEU A 107 -1.41 4.62 -5.22
N ILE A 108 -1.68 3.31 -5.25
CA ILE A 108 -0.62 2.29 -5.21
C ILE A 108 0.35 2.49 -6.37
N ALA A 109 -0.17 2.72 -7.58
CA ALA A 109 0.68 2.92 -8.75
C ALA A 109 1.64 4.11 -8.55
N THR A 110 1.14 5.19 -7.97
CA THR A 110 1.98 6.36 -7.69
C THR A 110 3.00 6.06 -6.61
N LEU A 111 2.57 5.38 -5.55
CA LEU A 111 3.47 5.08 -4.42
C LEU A 111 4.57 4.11 -4.81
N GLN A 112 4.35 3.29 -5.84
CA GLN A 112 5.38 2.35 -6.29
C GLN A 112 6.61 3.00 -6.89
N GLU A 113 6.59 4.32 -7.08
CA GLU A 113 7.81 5.02 -7.46
C GLU A 113 8.89 4.92 -6.39
N LYS A 114 8.51 4.80 -5.13
CA LYS A 114 9.46 4.75 -4.02
C LYS A 114 9.21 3.63 -3.02
N LEU A 115 8.03 3.04 -3.02
CA LEU A 115 7.68 1.95 -2.12
C LEU A 115 7.41 0.68 -2.92
N ALA A 116 7.54 -0.46 -2.27
CA ALA A 116 7.18 -1.75 -2.86
C ALA A 116 5.88 -2.24 -2.25
N VAL A 117 5.16 -3.05 -2.99
CA VAL A 117 3.91 -3.63 -2.52
C VAL A 117 4.22 -4.92 -1.77
N GLU A 118 3.68 -5.02 -0.56
CA GLU A 118 3.80 -6.23 0.24
C GLU A 118 2.57 -7.12 0.04
N SER A 119 1.37 -6.52 0.06
CA SER A 119 0.14 -7.28 -0.13
C SER A 119 -0.98 -6.36 -0.57
N VAL A 120 -1.95 -6.94 -1.30
CA VAL A 120 -3.18 -6.27 -1.70
C VAL A 120 -4.29 -7.30 -1.59
N GLY A 121 -5.36 -6.94 -0.90
CA GLY A 121 -6.44 -7.92 -0.76
C GLY A 121 -7.66 -7.45 -0.01
#